data_cb83baa31ea0a4fd9126a689a10e94dc
#
_entry.id   cb83baa31ea0a4fd9126a689a10e94dc
#
_cell.length_a   1.000
_cell.length_b   1.000
_cell.length_c   1.000
_cell.angle_alpha   90.00
_cell.angle_beta   90.00
_cell.angle_gamma   90.00
#
_symmetry.space_group_name_H-M   'P 1'
#
loop_
_entity.id
_entity.type
_entity.pdbx_description
1 polymer ?
#
loop_
_entity_poly.entity_id
_entity_poly.type
_entity_poly.pdbx_seq_one_letter_code
_entity_poly.pdbx_strand_id
1 'polypeptide(L)'
;MARGTQEVRVRVDGRLAATKVVTRPRFALVVPLPARDVTIRVSAIDRRGRHASTLVGPVFGLPRGAAPYSGPIPALRGYEDAVLARTVRSLGRRFPGICGLFVQDLHTGGGAAWNARARFPAASTLKLAIAVELLRELRGVPQPGSRLAALLWRMLVYSDDRSANELLEVLGGSTSGGSARVNSMMRMLGLADSDMYGGYLIENSLFRSAIPLEISGRPSFIGKATTAWDLARLERALHLAAGSRGALIWRFRGAFKPADARYLMYLLAHSRTRGGLNGARGSATVLHKAGWITKARHDSGLLYTGDGAFVVTVLTWNGRGVGSLSDLLATRVALAALRRG
;
A
#
# COMPACT_ATOMS: atom_id res chain seq x y z
N MET A 1 -30.25 -10.43 -15.49
CA MET A 1 -30.08 -11.24 -16.72
C MET A 1 -31.42 -11.40 -17.41
N ALA A 2 -31.42 -11.45 -18.75
CA ALA A 2 -32.64 -11.71 -19.50
C ALA A 2 -33.21 -13.11 -19.14
N ARG A 3 -34.53 -13.22 -19.04
CA ARG A 3 -35.21 -14.53 -18.86
C ARG A 3 -34.81 -15.45 -20.00
N GLY A 4 -34.35 -16.68 -19.70
CA GLY A 4 -33.97 -17.68 -20.68
C GLY A 4 -32.48 -17.82 -20.97
N THR A 5 -31.59 -17.10 -20.25
CA THR A 5 -30.14 -17.30 -20.34
C THR A 5 -29.77 -18.76 -20.00
N GLN A 6 -29.10 -19.44 -20.93
CA GLN A 6 -28.65 -20.82 -20.79
C GLN A 6 -27.17 -20.91 -20.41
N GLU A 7 -26.36 -20.02 -20.95
CA GLU A 7 -24.93 -20.05 -20.76
C GLU A 7 -24.38 -18.62 -20.58
N VAL A 8 -23.38 -18.49 -19.72
CA VAL A 8 -22.60 -17.26 -19.56
C VAL A 8 -21.14 -17.57 -19.86
N ARG A 9 -20.53 -16.78 -20.73
CA ARG A 9 -19.10 -16.82 -21.09
C ARG A 9 -18.42 -15.55 -20.59
N VAL A 10 -17.27 -15.73 -19.95
CA VAL A 10 -16.40 -14.63 -19.52
C VAL A 10 -15.11 -14.68 -20.31
N ARG A 11 -14.79 -13.59 -20.98
CA ARG A 11 -13.52 -13.39 -21.69
C ARG A 11 -12.72 -12.30 -21.02
N VAL A 12 -11.44 -12.55 -20.83
CA VAL A 12 -10.46 -11.57 -20.32
C VAL A 12 -9.52 -11.23 -21.47
N ASP A 13 -9.48 -9.94 -21.86
CA ASP A 13 -8.75 -9.45 -23.03
C ASP A 13 -9.01 -10.31 -24.31
N GLY A 14 -10.27 -10.64 -24.53
CA GLY A 14 -10.71 -11.44 -25.67
C GLY A 14 -10.54 -12.96 -25.51
N ARG A 15 -9.71 -13.46 -24.59
CA ARG A 15 -9.51 -14.89 -24.34
C ARG A 15 -10.59 -15.45 -23.42
N LEU A 16 -11.14 -16.61 -23.76
CA LEU A 16 -12.13 -17.29 -22.92
C LEU A 16 -11.47 -17.69 -21.59
N ALA A 17 -12.00 -17.15 -20.50
CA ALA A 17 -11.51 -17.40 -19.15
C ALA A 17 -12.41 -18.34 -18.36
N ALA A 18 -13.72 -18.31 -18.62
CA ALA A 18 -14.68 -19.20 -17.98
C ALA A 18 -15.99 -19.30 -18.78
N THR A 19 -16.65 -20.43 -18.62
CA THR A 19 -18.01 -20.68 -19.11
C THR A 19 -18.84 -21.31 -17.99
N LYS A 20 -20.09 -20.92 -17.86
CA LYS A 20 -21.02 -21.49 -16.89
C LYS A 20 -22.40 -21.68 -17.49
N VAL A 21 -22.93 -22.89 -17.40
CA VAL A 21 -24.33 -23.18 -17.67
C VAL A 21 -25.17 -22.61 -16.52
N VAL A 22 -26.19 -21.87 -16.86
CA VAL A 22 -27.04 -21.15 -15.91
C VAL A 22 -28.25 -22.03 -15.54
N THR A 23 -28.24 -22.56 -14.34
CA THR A 23 -29.34 -23.39 -13.79
C THR A 23 -30.20 -22.64 -12.79
N ARG A 24 -29.71 -21.49 -12.29
CA ARG A 24 -30.41 -20.66 -11.29
C ARG A 24 -30.33 -19.18 -11.65
N PRO A 25 -31.30 -18.34 -11.28
CA PRO A 25 -31.32 -16.90 -11.61
C PRO A 25 -30.14 -16.11 -11.02
N ARG A 26 -29.60 -16.57 -9.90
CA ARG A 26 -28.43 -15.97 -9.23
C ARG A 26 -27.32 -17.00 -9.16
N PHE A 27 -26.11 -16.61 -9.60
CA PHE A 27 -24.91 -17.42 -9.52
C PHE A 27 -23.69 -16.52 -9.35
N ALA A 28 -22.59 -17.10 -8.89
CA ALA A 28 -21.27 -16.49 -8.90
C ALA A 28 -20.35 -17.29 -9.82
N LEU A 29 -19.46 -16.57 -10.50
CA LEU A 29 -18.39 -17.12 -11.29
C LEU A 29 -17.10 -16.41 -10.90
N VAL A 30 -16.10 -17.18 -10.46
CA VAL A 30 -14.79 -16.65 -10.09
C VAL A 30 -13.85 -16.82 -11.27
N VAL A 31 -13.24 -15.73 -11.70
CA VAL A 31 -12.25 -15.72 -12.78
C VAL A 31 -10.97 -15.14 -12.24
N PRO A 32 -9.83 -15.85 -12.31
CA PRO A 32 -8.54 -15.31 -11.92
C PRO A 32 -8.15 -14.19 -12.88
N LEU A 33 -7.71 -13.06 -12.33
CA LEU A 33 -7.25 -11.91 -13.10
C LEU A 33 -5.75 -11.75 -12.94
N PRO A 34 -5.04 -11.35 -14.02
CA PRO A 34 -3.61 -11.05 -13.93
C PRO A 34 -3.35 -9.76 -13.15
N ALA A 35 -2.09 -9.58 -12.72
CA ALA A 35 -1.61 -8.38 -12.04
C ALA A 35 -1.39 -7.21 -13.02
N ARG A 36 -2.37 -6.95 -13.88
CA ARG A 36 -2.41 -5.82 -14.82
C ARG A 36 -3.86 -5.46 -15.14
N ASP A 37 -4.08 -4.29 -15.69
CA ASP A 37 -5.40 -3.91 -16.19
C ASP A 37 -5.82 -4.83 -17.34
N VAL A 38 -7.04 -5.31 -17.26
CA VAL A 38 -7.68 -6.14 -18.26
C VAL A 38 -9.09 -5.66 -18.55
N THR A 39 -9.58 -6.01 -19.73
CA THR A 39 -10.98 -5.82 -20.09
C THR A 39 -11.72 -7.14 -19.99
N ILE A 40 -12.85 -7.14 -19.29
CA ILE A 40 -13.70 -8.34 -19.14
C ILE A 40 -14.93 -8.16 -20.02
N ARG A 41 -15.16 -9.13 -20.91
CA ARG A 41 -16.42 -9.26 -21.65
C ARG A 41 -17.24 -10.40 -21.05
N VAL A 42 -18.43 -10.08 -20.57
CA VAL A 42 -19.42 -11.07 -20.10
C VAL A 42 -20.49 -11.19 -21.17
N SER A 43 -20.67 -12.39 -21.71
CA SER A 43 -21.67 -12.69 -22.72
C SER A 43 -22.68 -13.69 -22.19
N ALA A 44 -23.95 -13.42 -22.37
CA ALA A 44 -25.05 -14.31 -22.06
C ALA A 44 -25.65 -14.87 -23.36
N ILE A 45 -25.93 -16.17 -23.39
CA ILE A 45 -26.47 -16.89 -24.55
C ILE A 45 -27.77 -17.54 -24.10
N ASP A 46 -28.84 -17.37 -24.83
CA ASP A 46 -30.12 -18.03 -24.59
C ASP A 46 -30.27 -19.34 -25.38
N ARG A 47 -31.39 -20.07 -25.13
CA ARG A 47 -31.68 -21.33 -25.81
C ARG A 47 -31.88 -21.19 -27.32
N ARG A 48 -32.10 -20.00 -27.84
CA ARG A 48 -32.25 -19.70 -29.27
C ARG A 48 -30.97 -19.18 -29.90
N GLY A 49 -29.83 -19.22 -29.15
CA GLY A 49 -28.52 -18.74 -29.62
C GLY A 49 -28.40 -17.22 -29.66
N ARG A 50 -29.36 -16.45 -29.13
CA ARG A 50 -29.24 -14.99 -29.10
C ARG A 50 -28.23 -14.58 -28.04
N HIS A 51 -27.44 -13.57 -28.36
CA HIS A 51 -26.34 -13.09 -27.52
C HIS A 51 -26.63 -11.70 -26.96
N ALA A 52 -26.32 -11.52 -25.68
CA ALA A 52 -26.18 -10.21 -25.07
C ALA A 52 -24.80 -10.12 -24.41
N SER A 53 -24.12 -9.02 -24.53
CA SER A 53 -22.81 -8.87 -23.86
C SER A 53 -22.65 -7.48 -23.22
N THR A 54 -21.89 -7.47 -22.15
CA THR A 54 -21.44 -6.24 -21.50
C THR A 54 -19.91 -6.25 -21.38
N LEU A 55 -19.32 -5.06 -21.46
CA LEU A 55 -17.88 -4.85 -21.29
C LEU A 55 -17.67 -4.19 -19.94
N VAL A 56 -16.75 -4.76 -19.18
CA VAL A 56 -16.35 -4.24 -17.86
C VAL A 56 -14.85 -3.99 -17.89
N GLY A 57 -14.42 -2.83 -17.50
CA GLY A 57 -13.00 -2.54 -17.41
C GLY A 57 -12.65 -1.07 -17.59
N PRO A 58 -11.39 -0.74 -17.37
CA PRO A 58 -10.34 -1.68 -16.98
C PRO A 58 -10.52 -2.23 -15.54
N VAL A 59 -10.23 -3.51 -15.36
CA VAL A 59 -10.27 -4.20 -14.06
C VAL A 59 -8.89 -4.77 -13.75
N PHE A 60 -8.47 -4.70 -12.52
CA PHE A 60 -7.19 -5.23 -12.05
C PHE A 60 -7.42 -6.38 -11.06
N GLY A 61 -6.50 -7.35 -10.99
CA GLY A 61 -6.58 -8.49 -10.07
C GLY A 61 -6.29 -8.12 -8.61
N LEU A 62 -6.94 -7.09 -8.08
CA LEU A 62 -6.90 -6.75 -6.66
C LEU A 62 -7.70 -7.75 -5.83
N PRO A 63 -7.33 -7.98 -4.56
CA PRO A 63 -8.14 -8.79 -3.65
C PRO A 63 -9.55 -8.23 -3.52
N ARG A 64 -10.50 -9.12 -3.22
CA ARG A 64 -11.88 -8.74 -2.97
C ARG A 64 -11.95 -7.70 -1.85
N GLY A 65 -12.66 -6.60 -2.08
CA GLY A 65 -12.82 -5.48 -1.14
C GLY A 65 -11.84 -4.33 -1.38
N ALA A 66 -10.65 -4.54 -1.94
CA ALA A 66 -9.77 -3.45 -2.33
C ALA A 66 -10.32 -2.74 -3.57
N ALA A 67 -10.69 -1.48 -3.43
CA ALA A 67 -11.33 -0.71 -4.49
C ALA A 67 -10.60 0.61 -4.75
N PRO A 68 -10.49 1.04 -6.02
CA PRO A 68 -10.06 2.39 -6.36
C PRO A 68 -11.01 3.43 -5.78
N TYR A 69 -10.47 4.58 -5.39
CA TYR A 69 -11.27 5.67 -4.87
C TYR A 69 -12.00 6.42 -5.99
N SER A 70 -13.31 6.61 -5.85
CA SER A 70 -14.15 7.29 -6.83
C SER A 70 -14.85 8.56 -6.32
N GLY A 71 -14.80 8.82 -5.00
CA GLY A 71 -15.50 9.94 -4.35
C GLY A 71 -14.72 11.27 -4.34
N PRO A 72 -15.22 12.29 -3.65
CA PRO A 72 -14.50 13.53 -3.36
C PRO A 72 -13.26 13.23 -2.51
N ILE A 73 -12.14 13.92 -2.77
CA ILE A 73 -10.90 13.71 -2.04
C ILE A 73 -10.99 14.46 -0.70
N PRO A 74 -11.10 13.78 0.46
CA PRO A 74 -11.09 14.45 1.74
C PRO A 74 -9.72 15.04 2.02
N ALA A 75 -9.66 16.13 2.79
CA ALA A 75 -8.39 16.69 3.23
C ALA A 75 -7.60 15.70 4.07
N LEU A 76 -6.27 15.69 3.92
CA LEU A 76 -5.42 14.84 4.74
C LEU A 76 -5.47 15.26 6.23
N ARG A 77 -5.70 16.55 6.49
CA ARG A 77 -6.04 17.09 7.80
C ARG A 77 -7.56 17.02 8.01
N GLY A 78 -8.13 15.83 7.98
CA GLY A 78 -9.53 15.65 8.32
C GLY A 78 -9.82 16.08 9.77
N TYR A 79 -11.10 16.24 10.08
CA TYR A 79 -11.48 16.49 11.47
C TYR A 79 -11.07 15.29 12.34
N GLU A 80 -10.67 15.58 13.56
CA GLU A 80 -10.33 14.55 14.54
C GLU A 80 -11.60 13.77 14.94
N ASP A 81 -11.61 12.45 14.68
CA ASP A 81 -12.62 11.59 15.30
C ASP A 81 -12.29 11.45 16.79
N ALA A 82 -13.08 12.09 17.62
CA ALA A 82 -12.81 12.16 19.05
C ALA A 82 -12.75 10.80 19.75
N VAL A 83 -13.51 9.81 19.31
CA VAL A 83 -13.50 8.44 19.86
C VAL A 83 -12.22 7.72 19.44
N LEU A 84 -11.90 7.76 18.14
CA LEU A 84 -10.69 7.15 17.60
C LEU A 84 -9.44 7.82 18.20
N ALA A 85 -9.44 9.14 18.34
CA ALA A 85 -8.33 9.89 18.92
C ALA A 85 -8.06 9.52 20.38
N ARG A 86 -9.11 9.36 21.20
CA ARG A 86 -8.95 8.86 22.58
C ARG A 86 -8.34 7.47 22.59
N THR A 87 -8.80 6.58 21.72
CA THR A 87 -8.29 5.21 21.62
C THR A 87 -6.82 5.19 21.17
N VAL A 88 -6.49 5.90 20.09
CA VAL A 88 -5.13 5.98 19.54
C VAL A 88 -4.17 6.59 20.57
N ARG A 89 -4.58 7.66 21.25
CA ARG A 89 -3.80 8.29 22.33
C ARG A 89 -3.57 7.34 23.50
N SER A 90 -4.60 6.59 23.91
CA SER A 90 -4.47 5.59 25.00
C SER A 90 -3.51 4.47 24.61
N LEU A 91 -3.59 3.95 23.39
CA LEU A 91 -2.69 2.92 22.88
C LEU A 91 -1.25 3.45 22.81
N GLY A 92 -1.05 4.68 22.31
CA GLY A 92 0.26 5.32 22.22
C GLY A 92 0.93 5.52 23.57
N ARG A 93 0.18 6.00 24.57
CA ARG A 93 0.70 6.19 25.93
C ARG A 93 1.07 4.91 26.66
N ARG A 94 0.39 3.80 26.35
CA ARG A 94 0.65 2.48 26.99
C ARG A 94 1.73 1.69 26.31
N PHE A 95 2.21 2.12 25.14
CA PHE A 95 3.29 1.42 24.46
C PHE A 95 4.60 1.62 25.25
N PRO A 96 5.34 0.53 25.58
CA PRO A 96 6.57 0.63 26.38
C PRO A 96 7.77 1.07 25.53
N GLY A 97 7.66 2.20 24.87
CA GLY A 97 8.66 2.77 23.97
C GLY A 97 8.09 4.03 23.33
N ILE A 98 8.65 4.41 22.20
CA ILE A 98 8.18 5.55 21.43
C ILE A 98 7.40 5.04 20.22
N CYS A 99 6.24 5.63 19.95
CA CYS A 99 5.47 5.32 18.76
C CYS A 99 4.92 6.57 18.07
N GLY A 100 4.82 6.48 16.73
CA GLY A 100 4.13 7.42 15.86
C GLY A 100 2.96 6.70 15.20
N LEU A 101 1.75 7.22 15.39
CA LEU A 101 0.52 6.60 14.90
C LEU A 101 -0.24 7.59 14.02
N PHE A 102 -0.80 7.09 12.94
CA PHE A 102 -1.70 7.82 12.08
C PHE A 102 -2.79 6.91 11.54
N VAL A 103 -4.03 7.36 11.63
CA VAL A 103 -5.21 6.67 11.09
C VAL A 103 -6.09 7.68 10.40
N GLN A 104 -6.60 7.37 9.22
CA GLN A 104 -7.61 8.18 8.55
C GLN A 104 -8.58 7.29 7.77
N ASP A 105 -9.86 7.55 7.93
CA ASP A 105 -10.91 7.10 7.01
C ASP A 105 -10.75 7.86 5.69
N LEU A 106 -10.59 7.14 4.59
CA LEU A 106 -10.32 7.72 3.28
C LEU A 106 -11.60 8.23 2.58
N HIS A 107 -12.78 7.91 3.09
CA HIS A 107 -14.04 8.43 2.59
C HIS A 107 -14.46 9.72 3.30
N THR A 108 -14.42 9.72 4.63
CA THR A 108 -14.88 10.86 5.43
C THR A 108 -13.79 11.87 5.73
N GLY A 109 -12.52 11.44 5.71
CA GLY A 109 -11.37 12.22 6.16
C GLY A 109 -11.19 12.25 7.67
N GLY A 110 -12.13 11.69 8.44
CA GLY A 110 -12.01 11.59 9.90
C GLY A 110 -10.85 10.68 10.29
N GLY A 111 -10.17 11.02 11.39
CA GLY A 111 -8.99 10.25 11.77
C GLY A 111 -8.43 10.58 13.14
N ALA A 112 -7.27 10.03 13.42
CA ALA A 112 -6.54 10.26 14.66
C ALA A 112 -5.03 10.16 14.44
N ALA A 113 -4.28 10.86 15.25
CA ALA A 113 -2.83 10.86 15.23
C ALA A 113 -2.24 10.90 16.63
N TRP A 114 -1.06 10.30 16.78
CA TRP A 114 -0.21 10.38 17.97
C TRP A 114 1.24 10.41 17.51
N ASN A 115 1.99 11.45 17.86
CA ASN A 115 3.38 11.67 17.43
C ASN A 115 3.61 11.41 15.92
N ALA A 116 2.62 11.70 15.08
CA ALA A 116 2.65 11.30 13.65
C ALA A 116 3.77 11.98 12.86
N ARG A 117 4.32 13.09 13.35
CA ARG A 117 5.45 13.82 12.75
C ARG A 117 6.80 13.45 13.35
N ALA A 118 6.84 12.60 14.38
CA ALA A 118 8.11 12.10 14.91
C ALA A 118 8.82 11.27 13.85
N ARG A 119 10.11 11.49 13.66
CA ARG A 119 10.95 10.78 12.69
C ARG A 119 11.47 9.49 13.32
N PHE A 120 11.32 8.41 12.58
CA PHE A 120 11.79 7.06 12.92
C PHE A 120 12.77 6.55 11.88
N PRO A 121 13.69 5.63 12.23
CA PRO A 121 14.43 4.86 11.23
C PRO A 121 13.43 4.17 10.30
N ALA A 122 13.47 4.46 9.01
CA ALA A 122 12.42 4.00 8.09
C ALA A 122 12.38 2.48 7.91
N ALA A 123 13.49 1.79 8.16
CA ALA A 123 13.64 0.37 7.84
C ALA A 123 13.15 0.06 6.41
N SER A 124 12.39 -1.00 6.21
CA SER A 124 11.88 -1.40 4.88
C SER A 124 10.60 -0.69 4.44
N THR A 125 10.05 0.25 5.20
CA THR A 125 8.78 0.92 4.82
C THR A 125 8.93 1.77 3.57
N LEU A 126 10.08 2.42 3.38
CA LEU A 126 10.37 3.25 2.19
C LEU A 126 10.62 2.45 0.89
N LYS A 127 10.62 1.11 0.93
CA LYS A 127 10.64 0.29 -0.29
C LYS A 127 9.42 0.57 -1.19
N LEU A 128 8.31 1.01 -0.61
CA LEU A 128 7.17 1.48 -1.41
C LEU A 128 7.53 2.73 -2.22
N ALA A 129 8.29 3.67 -1.65
CA ALA A 129 8.74 4.85 -2.37
C ALA A 129 9.69 4.51 -3.53
N ILE A 130 10.58 3.52 -3.36
CA ILE A 130 11.42 3.01 -4.45
C ILE A 130 10.54 2.48 -5.59
N ALA A 131 9.52 1.69 -5.27
CA ALA A 131 8.63 1.12 -6.27
C ALA A 131 7.82 2.19 -7.01
N VAL A 132 7.35 3.23 -6.32
CA VAL A 132 6.66 4.37 -6.95
C VAL A 132 7.57 5.09 -7.92
N GLU A 133 8.81 5.39 -7.52
CA GLU A 133 9.78 6.07 -8.38
C GLU A 133 10.14 5.22 -9.60
N LEU A 134 10.34 3.91 -9.40
CA LEU A 134 10.64 3.01 -10.51
C LEU A 134 9.52 2.98 -11.55
N LEU A 135 8.26 2.84 -11.14
CA LEU A 135 7.13 2.82 -12.08
C LEU A 135 6.95 4.17 -12.79
N ARG A 136 7.25 5.28 -12.09
CA ARG A 136 7.28 6.63 -12.69
C ARG A 136 8.32 6.72 -13.80
N GLU A 137 9.54 6.25 -13.57
CA GLU A 137 10.62 6.25 -14.58
C GLU A 137 10.32 5.31 -15.75
N LEU A 138 9.77 4.12 -15.49
CA LEU A 138 9.35 3.17 -16.51
C LEU A 138 8.11 3.63 -17.30
N ARG A 139 7.38 4.63 -16.79
CA ARG A 139 6.09 5.09 -17.34
C ARG A 139 5.06 3.98 -17.50
N GLY A 140 5.10 2.98 -16.63
CA GLY A 140 4.16 1.86 -16.65
C GLY A 140 4.63 0.64 -15.88
N VAL A 141 3.73 -0.34 -15.79
CA VAL A 141 3.96 -1.62 -15.14
C VAL A 141 4.98 -2.45 -15.94
N PRO A 142 6.01 -3.03 -15.31
CA PRO A 142 6.96 -3.89 -16.01
C PRO A 142 6.28 -5.13 -16.59
N GLN A 143 6.83 -5.63 -17.69
CA GLN A 143 6.30 -6.83 -18.36
C GLN A 143 6.31 -8.01 -17.39
N PRO A 144 5.21 -8.81 -17.33
CA PRO A 144 5.17 -10.05 -16.56
C PRO A 144 6.32 -10.98 -16.93
N GLY A 145 6.99 -11.55 -15.91
CA GLY A 145 8.16 -12.42 -16.09
C GLY A 145 9.49 -11.69 -16.33
N SER A 146 9.49 -10.36 -16.46
CA SER A 146 10.73 -9.58 -16.57
C SER A 146 11.50 -9.55 -15.25
N ARG A 147 12.82 -9.26 -15.33
CA ARG A 147 13.67 -9.05 -14.14
C ARG A 147 13.11 -7.97 -13.22
N LEU A 148 12.65 -6.84 -13.76
CA LEU A 148 12.11 -5.75 -12.95
C LEU A 148 10.82 -6.16 -12.21
N ALA A 149 9.92 -6.92 -12.85
CA ALA A 149 8.74 -7.46 -12.19
C ALA A 149 9.11 -8.41 -11.04
N ALA A 150 10.11 -9.27 -11.26
CA ALA A 150 10.61 -10.19 -10.23
C ALA A 150 11.25 -9.46 -9.05
N LEU A 151 12.04 -8.42 -9.31
CA LEU A 151 12.66 -7.59 -8.27
C LEU A 151 11.62 -6.83 -7.45
N LEU A 152 10.63 -6.20 -8.09
CA LEU A 152 9.51 -5.53 -7.40
C LEU A 152 8.72 -6.51 -6.53
N TRP A 153 8.45 -7.71 -7.04
CA TRP A 153 7.79 -8.75 -6.28
C TRP A 153 8.58 -9.11 -5.02
N ARG A 154 9.88 -9.46 -5.17
CA ARG A 154 10.73 -9.80 -4.03
C ARG A 154 10.82 -8.67 -3.02
N MET A 155 11.02 -7.44 -3.48
CA MET A 155 11.17 -6.27 -2.62
C MET A 155 9.91 -5.96 -1.83
N LEU A 156 8.72 -5.97 -2.44
CA LEU A 156 7.48 -5.60 -1.76
C LEU A 156 6.82 -6.77 -1.04
N VAL A 157 6.81 -7.97 -1.61
CA VAL A 157 6.13 -9.13 -1.04
C VAL A 157 6.95 -9.79 0.07
N TYR A 158 8.26 -9.98 -0.15
CA TYR A 158 9.17 -10.61 0.82
C TYR A 158 10.05 -9.63 1.58
N SER A 159 9.98 -8.35 1.23
CA SER A 159 10.84 -7.31 1.82
C SER A 159 12.34 -7.50 1.54
N ASP A 160 12.68 -8.13 0.40
CA ASP A 160 14.05 -8.45 0.04
C ASP A 160 14.91 -7.20 -0.13
N ASP A 161 16.04 -7.14 0.59
CA ASP A 161 16.94 -6.01 0.61
C ASP A 161 17.83 -5.94 -0.64
N ARG A 162 18.26 -7.09 -1.18
CA ARG A 162 19.08 -7.15 -2.40
C ARG A 162 18.30 -6.62 -3.59
N SER A 163 17.05 -7.06 -3.72
CA SER A 163 16.16 -6.56 -4.77
C SER A 163 15.93 -5.04 -4.65
N ALA A 164 15.86 -4.50 -3.42
CA ALA A 164 15.75 -3.06 -3.21
C ALA A 164 17.01 -2.32 -3.69
N ASN A 165 18.20 -2.85 -3.38
CA ASN A 165 19.47 -2.27 -3.83
C ASN A 165 19.60 -2.32 -5.35
N GLU A 166 19.30 -3.45 -5.99
CA GLU A 166 19.32 -3.57 -7.46
C GLU A 166 18.37 -2.56 -8.12
N LEU A 167 17.19 -2.35 -7.55
CA LEU A 167 16.25 -1.35 -8.08
C LEU A 167 16.72 0.09 -7.88
N LEU A 168 17.41 0.39 -6.78
CA LEU A 168 18.07 1.69 -6.59
C LEU A 168 19.19 1.90 -7.62
N GLU A 169 20.00 0.87 -7.91
CA GLU A 169 21.03 0.92 -8.94
C GLU A 169 20.45 1.14 -10.34
N VAL A 170 19.35 0.46 -10.67
CA VAL A 170 18.59 0.70 -11.92
C VAL A 170 18.12 2.15 -12.01
N LEU A 171 17.66 2.74 -10.91
CA LEU A 171 17.18 4.12 -10.87
C LEU A 171 18.27 5.15 -11.01
N GLY A 172 19.44 4.94 -10.43
CA GLY A 172 20.45 6.00 -10.32
C GLY A 172 21.90 5.59 -10.56
N GLY A 173 22.15 4.40 -11.13
CA GLY A 173 23.50 3.88 -11.39
C GLY A 173 24.23 3.40 -10.12
N SER A 174 23.71 3.73 -8.95
CA SER A 174 24.19 3.29 -7.64
C SER A 174 23.06 3.35 -6.62
N THR A 175 23.23 2.70 -5.47
CA THR A 175 22.23 2.79 -4.38
C THR A 175 22.07 4.23 -3.88
N SER A 176 23.13 5.02 -3.81
CA SER A 176 23.08 6.44 -3.43
C SER A 176 22.41 7.30 -4.49
N GLY A 177 22.72 7.08 -5.78
CA GLY A 177 22.07 7.76 -6.90
C GLY A 177 20.56 7.47 -6.96
N GLY A 178 20.19 6.21 -6.79
CA GLY A 178 18.79 5.80 -6.71
C GLY A 178 18.06 6.42 -5.51
N SER A 179 18.69 6.43 -4.33
CA SER A 179 18.16 7.09 -3.14
C SER A 179 17.93 8.59 -3.35
N ALA A 180 18.83 9.28 -4.05
CA ALA A 180 18.65 10.69 -4.39
C ALA A 180 17.43 10.92 -5.29
N ARG A 181 17.17 10.04 -6.27
CA ARG A 181 15.97 10.10 -7.10
C ARG A 181 14.69 9.85 -6.30
N VAL A 182 14.68 8.84 -5.43
CA VAL A 182 13.56 8.57 -4.53
C VAL A 182 13.29 9.77 -3.62
N ASN A 183 14.31 10.40 -3.06
CA ASN A 183 14.18 11.62 -2.26
C ASN A 183 13.58 12.77 -3.06
N SER A 184 14.00 12.96 -4.30
CA SER A 184 13.43 13.98 -5.18
C SER A 184 11.94 13.74 -5.42
N MET A 185 11.54 12.52 -5.71
CA MET A 185 10.13 12.13 -5.88
C MET A 185 9.34 12.34 -4.59
N MET A 186 9.87 11.93 -3.43
CA MET A 186 9.21 12.12 -2.13
C MET A 186 8.98 13.60 -1.84
N ARG A 187 9.97 14.46 -2.07
CA ARG A 187 9.81 15.92 -1.91
C ARG A 187 8.73 16.48 -2.84
N MET A 188 8.69 16.05 -4.10
CA MET A 188 7.61 16.45 -5.02
C MET A 188 6.22 16.06 -4.53
N LEU A 189 6.09 14.94 -3.81
CA LEU A 189 4.84 14.52 -3.18
C LEU A 189 4.57 15.20 -1.83
N GLY A 190 5.52 16.02 -1.33
CA GLY A 190 5.44 16.68 -0.04
C GLY A 190 5.67 15.74 1.15
N LEU A 191 6.41 14.66 0.95
CA LEU A 191 6.90 13.76 2.01
C LEU A 191 8.23 14.35 2.55
N ALA A 192 8.12 15.50 3.22
CA ALA A 192 9.27 16.33 3.55
C ALA A 192 10.09 15.80 4.74
N ASP A 193 9.50 14.92 5.54
CA ASP A 193 10.14 14.37 6.74
C ASP A 193 10.69 12.95 6.50
N SER A 194 10.68 12.49 5.24
CA SER A 194 11.20 11.18 4.82
C SER A 194 12.46 11.34 3.98
N ASP A 195 13.47 10.53 4.29
CA ASP A 195 14.73 10.50 3.57
C ASP A 195 15.21 9.07 3.30
N MET A 196 15.61 8.80 2.06
CA MET A 196 16.39 7.63 1.68
C MET A 196 17.89 7.94 1.78
N TYR A 197 18.68 6.94 2.17
CA TYR A 197 20.13 7.05 2.26
C TYR A 197 20.78 5.73 1.88
N GLY A 198 21.58 5.69 0.83
CA GLY A 198 22.31 4.51 0.37
C GLY A 198 21.41 3.26 0.18
N GLY A 199 22.03 2.10 0.19
CA GLY A 199 21.34 0.81 0.06
C GLY A 199 20.73 0.25 1.37
N TYR A 200 20.13 -0.93 1.28
CA TYR A 200 19.52 -1.63 2.41
C TYR A 200 20.47 -2.62 3.09
N LEU A 201 21.27 -3.32 2.33
CA LEU A 201 22.30 -4.17 2.90
C LEU A 201 23.50 -3.28 3.24
N ILE A 202 23.66 -3.02 4.51
CA ILE A 202 24.88 -2.39 5.02
C ILE A 202 25.72 -3.54 5.56
N GLU A 203 26.51 -4.14 4.70
CA GLU A 203 27.45 -5.19 5.09
C GLU A 203 28.60 -4.64 5.95
N ASN A 204 28.77 -3.33 5.98
CA ASN A 204 29.80 -2.67 6.77
C ASN A 204 29.30 -2.35 8.17
N SER A 205 29.95 -2.95 9.14
CA SER A 205 29.77 -2.71 10.58
C SER A 205 29.97 -1.25 11.02
N LEU A 206 30.51 -0.38 10.14
CA LEU A 206 30.76 1.04 10.39
C LEU A 206 29.49 1.87 10.64
N PHE A 207 28.31 1.41 10.20
CA PHE A 207 27.04 2.12 10.39
C PHE A 207 26.15 1.51 11.47
N ARG A 208 26.73 0.80 12.43
CA ARG A 208 26.00 0.29 13.61
C ARG A 208 25.69 1.36 14.65
N SER A 209 25.93 2.65 14.35
CA SER A 209 25.59 3.71 15.28
C SER A 209 24.10 3.69 15.61
N ALA A 210 23.79 3.71 16.90
CA ALA A 210 22.42 3.88 17.37
C ALA A 210 21.87 5.16 16.75
N ILE A 211 20.77 5.03 16.03
CA ILE A 211 20.07 6.19 15.46
C ILE A 211 19.33 6.84 16.62
N PRO A 212 19.70 8.06 17.05
CA PRO A 212 18.95 8.74 18.10
C PRO A 212 17.56 9.06 17.58
N LEU A 213 16.56 8.83 18.42
CA LEU A 213 15.18 9.16 18.13
C LEU A 213 14.82 10.41 18.92
N GLU A 214 14.58 11.51 18.24
CA GLU A 214 14.06 12.74 18.83
C GLU A 214 12.58 12.91 18.46
N ILE A 215 11.75 13.14 19.47
CA ILE A 215 10.31 13.37 19.29
C ILE A 215 10.03 14.85 19.02
N SER A 216 10.86 15.74 19.55
CA SER A 216 10.65 17.19 19.55
C SER A 216 11.40 17.95 18.45
N GLY A 217 12.17 17.27 17.59
CA GLY A 217 12.97 17.90 16.56
C GLY A 217 13.26 16.97 15.38
N ARG A 218 14.00 17.49 14.40
CA ARG A 218 14.57 16.65 13.35
C ARG A 218 15.78 15.93 13.92
N PRO A 219 15.75 14.60 14.07
CA PRO A 219 16.93 13.88 14.57
C PRO A 219 18.09 14.07 13.61
N SER A 220 19.23 14.40 14.15
CA SER A 220 20.49 14.46 13.42
C SER A 220 21.12 13.07 13.36
N PHE A 221 20.61 12.22 12.49
CA PHE A 221 21.24 10.92 12.23
C PHE A 221 21.44 10.69 10.75
N ILE A 222 22.44 9.90 10.41
CA ILE A 222 22.67 9.42 9.05
C ILE A 222 21.88 8.12 8.88
N GLY A 223 20.97 8.09 7.92
CA GLY A 223 20.19 6.89 7.63
C GLY A 223 18.84 7.20 7.01
N LYS A 224 18.13 6.13 6.70
CA LYS A 224 16.77 6.24 6.17
C LYS A 224 15.82 6.64 7.28
N ALA A 225 15.05 7.68 7.05
CA ALA A 225 14.09 8.21 8.01
C ALA A 225 12.71 8.37 7.41
N THR A 226 11.68 8.26 8.24
CA THR A 226 10.30 8.53 7.85
C THR A 226 9.44 8.90 9.06
N THR A 227 8.22 9.36 8.81
CA THR A 227 7.19 9.65 9.81
C THR A 227 5.91 8.88 9.50
N ALA A 228 5.06 8.68 10.50
CA ALA A 228 3.76 8.06 10.28
C ALA A 228 2.88 8.90 9.34
N TRP A 229 3.04 10.22 9.41
CA TRP A 229 2.38 11.16 8.51
C TRP A 229 2.78 10.98 7.04
N ASP A 230 4.06 10.88 6.76
CA ASP A 230 4.55 10.77 5.38
C ASP A 230 4.20 9.43 4.75
N LEU A 231 4.35 8.33 5.50
CA LEU A 231 3.93 7.01 5.02
C LEU A 231 2.43 6.97 4.72
N ALA A 232 1.60 7.50 5.63
CA ALA A 232 0.16 7.58 5.42
C ALA A 232 -0.18 8.42 4.18
N ARG A 233 0.54 9.52 3.91
CA ARG A 233 0.40 10.32 2.69
C ARG A 233 0.74 9.51 1.43
N LEU A 234 1.79 8.72 1.47
CA LEU A 234 2.22 7.88 0.35
C LEU A 234 1.18 6.80 0.04
N GLU A 235 0.72 6.08 1.08
CA GLU A 235 -0.33 5.05 0.95
C GLU A 235 -1.64 5.64 0.43
N ARG A 236 -2.05 6.78 0.99
CA ARG A 236 -3.22 7.51 0.53
C ARG A 236 -3.09 7.98 -0.93
N ALA A 237 -1.91 8.48 -1.31
CA ALA A 237 -1.66 8.90 -2.69
C ALA A 237 -1.77 7.71 -3.65
N LEU A 238 -1.31 6.52 -3.24
CA LEU A 238 -1.45 5.29 -4.00
C LEU A 238 -2.92 4.89 -4.18
N HIS A 239 -3.70 4.91 -3.08
CA HIS A 239 -5.14 4.62 -3.13
C HIS A 239 -5.89 5.56 -4.09
N LEU A 240 -5.64 6.87 -4.00
CA LEU A 240 -6.26 7.86 -4.87
C LEU A 240 -5.84 7.69 -6.34
N ALA A 241 -4.55 7.39 -6.57
CA ALA A 241 -4.02 7.19 -7.91
C ALA A 241 -4.62 5.96 -8.61
N ALA A 242 -4.92 4.90 -7.88
CA ALA A 242 -5.62 3.72 -8.40
C ALA A 242 -6.99 4.08 -9.00
N GLY A 243 -7.65 5.13 -8.48
CA GLY A 243 -8.88 5.73 -8.99
C GLY A 243 -8.67 6.94 -9.93
N SER A 244 -7.48 7.10 -10.50
CA SER A 244 -7.14 8.22 -11.42
C SER A 244 -7.11 9.59 -10.75
N ARG A 245 -6.85 9.68 -9.45
CA ARG A 245 -6.91 10.91 -8.65
C ARG A 245 -5.64 11.12 -7.82
N GLY A 246 -5.52 12.32 -7.25
CA GLY A 246 -4.50 12.63 -6.26
C GLY A 246 -3.13 13.00 -6.82
N ALA A 247 -2.20 13.26 -5.90
CA ALA A 247 -0.92 13.88 -6.20
C ALA A 247 -0.05 13.07 -7.18
N LEU A 248 -0.04 11.74 -7.10
CA LEU A 248 0.72 10.89 -8.02
C LEU A 248 0.29 11.10 -9.48
N ILE A 249 -1.02 11.23 -9.73
CA ILE A 249 -1.55 11.43 -11.08
C ILE A 249 -1.30 12.87 -11.56
N TRP A 250 -1.52 13.87 -10.71
CA TRP A 250 -1.44 15.28 -11.12
C TRP A 250 -0.02 15.77 -11.29
N ARG A 251 0.88 15.38 -10.38
CA ARG A 251 2.29 15.80 -10.41
C ARG A 251 3.12 15.06 -11.44
N PHE A 252 2.76 13.80 -11.71
CA PHE A 252 3.51 12.94 -12.62
C PHE A 252 2.70 12.58 -13.87
N ARG A 253 2.02 13.56 -14.44
CA ARG A 253 1.17 13.37 -15.64
C ARG A 253 1.91 12.59 -16.73
N GLY A 254 1.31 11.48 -17.19
CA GLY A 254 1.87 10.61 -18.22
C GLY A 254 3.03 9.72 -17.76
N ALA A 255 3.69 10.04 -16.64
CA ALA A 255 4.78 9.24 -16.11
C ALA A 255 4.31 8.22 -15.07
N PHE A 256 3.27 8.54 -14.27
CA PHE A 256 2.66 7.60 -13.33
C PHE A 256 1.17 7.45 -13.66
N LYS A 257 0.69 6.23 -13.81
CA LYS A 257 -0.66 5.90 -14.28
C LYS A 257 -1.48 5.20 -13.20
N PRO A 258 -2.81 5.19 -13.29
CA PRO A 258 -3.67 4.45 -12.37
C PRO A 258 -3.36 2.94 -12.33
N ALA A 259 -2.94 2.35 -13.46
CA ALA A 259 -2.51 0.96 -13.53
C ALA A 259 -1.27 0.67 -12.67
N ASP A 260 -0.34 1.64 -12.59
CA ASP A 260 0.87 1.53 -11.77
C ASP A 260 0.50 1.48 -10.29
N ALA A 261 -0.43 2.34 -9.87
CA ALA A 261 -0.95 2.32 -8.50
C ALA A 261 -1.64 0.99 -8.17
N ARG A 262 -2.51 0.48 -9.05
CA ARG A 262 -3.18 -0.81 -8.85
C ARG A 262 -2.20 -1.98 -8.80
N TYR A 263 -1.14 -1.92 -9.59
CA TYR A 263 -0.07 -2.92 -9.54
C TYR A 263 0.66 -2.90 -8.19
N LEU A 264 1.01 -1.73 -7.66
CA LEU A 264 1.63 -1.63 -6.34
C LEU A 264 0.68 -2.11 -5.24
N MET A 265 -0.60 -1.74 -5.29
CA MET A 265 -1.62 -2.26 -4.37
C MET A 265 -1.71 -3.78 -4.42
N TYR A 266 -1.65 -4.37 -5.61
CA TYR A 266 -1.62 -5.83 -5.79
C TYR A 266 -0.40 -6.45 -5.08
N LEU A 267 0.80 -5.87 -5.24
CA LEU A 267 2.00 -6.36 -4.57
C LEU A 267 1.89 -6.25 -3.04
N LEU A 268 1.39 -5.14 -2.52
CA LEU A 268 1.17 -4.93 -1.08
C LEU A 268 0.16 -5.92 -0.49
N ALA A 269 -0.89 -6.27 -1.24
CA ALA A 269 -1.88 -7.27 -0.84
C ALA A 269 -1.29 -8.68 -0.69
N HIS A 270 -0.19 -8.97 -1.40
CA HIS A 270 0.54 -10.24 -1.34
C HIS A 270 1.69 -10.24 -0.33
N SER A 271 1.84 -9.16 0.47
CA SER A 271 2.87 -9.09 1.50
C SER A 271 2.90 -10.36 2.37
N ARG A 272 4.08 -10.93 2.54
CA ARG A 272 4.34 -12.13 3.35
C ARG A 272 4.80 -11.80 4.77
N THR A 273 4.84 -10.52 5.13
CA THR A 273 5.15 -10.10 6.49
C THR A 273 4.07 -10.60 7.45
N ARG A 274 4.49 -11.27 8.53
CA ARG A 274 3.60 -11.74 9.60
C ARG A 274 3.48 -10.68 10.70
N GLY A 275 2.37 -10.66 11.42
CA GLY A 275 2.11 -9.70 12.49
C GLY A 275 1.69 -8.31 11.98
N GLY A 276 1.74 -7.31 12.85
CA GLY A 276 1.40 -5.93 12.51
C GLY A 276 -0.05 -5.75 12.06
N LEU A 277 -0.25 -5.03 10.96
CA LEU A 277 -1.58 -4.80 10.37
C LEU A 277 -2.25 -6.09 9.91
N ASN A 278 -1.48 -7.14 9.60
CA ASN A 278 -2.04 -8.45 9.24
C ASN A 278 -2.92 -9.07 10.35
N GLY A 279 -2.79 -8.66 11.60
CA GLY A 279 -3.70 -9.06 12.66
C GLY A 279 -5.16 -8.64 12.44
N ALA A 280 -5.41 -7.71 11.51
CA ALA A 280 -6.75 -7.26 11.13
C ALA A 280 -7.33 -7.99 9.91
N ARG A 281 -6.62 -8.95 9.29
CA ARG A 281 -7.07 -9.65 8.05
C ARG A 281 -8.40 -10.39 8.17
N GLY A 282 -8.79 -10.81 9.36
CA GLY A 282 -10.11 -11.41 9.58
C GLY A 282 -11.26 -10.41 9.44
N SER A 283 -10.99 -9.11 9.55
CA SER A 283 -11.98 -8.03 9.52
C SER A 283 -11.83 -7.11 8.30
N ALA A 284 -10.72 -7.17 7.57
CA ALA A 284 -10.44 -6.32 6.43
C ALA A 284 -9.49 -6.95 5.41
N THR A 285 -9.54 -6.47 4.17
CA THR A 285 -8.47 -6.70 3.19
C THR A 285 -7.31 -5.76 3.50
N VAL A 286 -6.13 -6.30 3.80
CA VAL A 286 -4.95 -5.56 4.25
C VAL A 286 -3.90 -5.51 3.15
N LEU A 287 -3.53 -4.29 2.75
CA LEU A 287 -2.45 -3.99 1.82
C LEU A 287 -1.40 -3.22 2.59
N HIS A 288 -0.21 -3.78 2.81
CA HIS A 288 0.74 -3.14 3.71
C HIS A 288 2.21 -3.35 3.36
N LYS A 289 3.05 -2.45 3.85
CA LYS A 289 4.49 -2.60 3.87
C LYS A 289 5.04 -2.43 5.27
N ALA A 290 5.52 -3.52 5.83
CA ALA A 290 6.22 -3.49 7.11
C ALA A 290 7.72 -3.23 6.95
N GLY A 291 8.34 -2.80 8.07
CA GLY A 291 9.78 -2.61 8.16
C GLY A 291 10.27 -2.82 9.59
N TRP A 292 11.46 -3.42 9.74
CA TRP A 292 12.04 -3.65 11.07
C TRP A 292 13.56 -3.61 11.03
N ILE A 293 14.11 -3.18 12.15
CA ILE A 293 15.48 -3.36 12.60
C ILE A 293 15.42 -3.73 14.08
N THR A 294 16.54 -4.02 14.72
CA THR A 294 16.58 -4.48 16.12
C THR A 294 15.77 -3.60 17.10
N LYS A 295 15.78 -2.28 16.91
CA LYS A 295 15.14 -1.31 17.83
C LYS A 295 13.88 -0.65 17.27
N ALA A 296 13.51 -0.91 16.03
CA ALA A 296 12.34 -0.33 15.38
C ALA A 296 11.53 -1.37 14.62
N ARG A 297 10.20 -1.30 14.72
CA ARG A 297 9.27 -2.15 13.97
C ARG A 297 8.06 -1.33 13.55
N HIS A 298 7.77 -1.36 12.27
CA HIS A 298 6.84 -0.47 11.62
C HIS A 298 5.89 -1.26 10.75
N ASP A 299 4.70 -0.71 10.58
CA ASP A 299 3.77 -1.17 9.56
C ASP A 299 2.91 -0.01 9.05
N SER A 300 2.75 0.08 7.73
CA SER A 300 1.93 1.10 7.08
C SER A 300 1.14 0.46 5.96
N GLY A 301 -0.13 0.84 5.80
CA GLY A 301 -0.94 0.25 4.76
C GLY A 301 -2.37 0.76 4.69
N LEU A 302 -3.09 0.15 3.75
CA LEU A 302 -4.48 0.37 3.45
C LEU A 302 -5.32 -0.80 3.96
N LEU A 303 -6.42 -0.49 4.61
CA LEU A 303 -7.40 -1.46 5.09
C LEU A 303 -8.72 -1.21 4.36
N TYR A 304 -9.30 -2.26 3.78
CA TYR A 304 -10.57 -2.19 3.06
C TYR A 304 -11.59 -3.10 3.71
N THR A 305 -12.79 -2.55 3.97
CA THR A 305 -13.99 -3.28 4.40
C THR A 305 -15.07 -3.18 3.34
N GLY A 306 -16.25 -3.77 3.58
CA GLY A 306 -17.43 -3.54 2.74
C GLY A 306 -17.91 -2.09 2.77
N ASP A 307 -17.65 -1.39 3.86
CA ASP A 307 -18.23 -0.08 4.17
C ASP A 307 -17.23 1.06 4.09
N GLY A 308 -15.91 0.77 4.07
CA GLY A 308 -14.91 1.84 4.11
C GLY A 308 -13.50 1.44 3.70
N ALA A 309 -12.65 2.45 3.62
CA ALA A 309 -11.22 2.32 3.38
C ALA A 309 -10.45 3.20 4.36
N PHE A 310 -9.41 2.66 4.96
CA PHE A 310 -8.59 3.36 5.94
C PHE A 310 -7.12 3.32 5.55
N VAL A 311 -6.41 4.39 5.83
CA VAL A 311 -4.94 4.34 5.92
C VAL A 311 -4.56 4.24 7.39
N VAL A 312 -3.66 3.30 7.69
CA VAL A 312 -3.16 3.06 9.05
C VAL A 312 -1.64 2.96 9.00
N THR A 313 -0.97 3.79 9.80
CA THR A 313 0.48 3.75 9.96
C THR A 313 0.85 3.68 11.43
N VAL A 314 1.70 2.72 11.76
CA VAL A 314 2.23 2.50 13.10
C VAL A 314 3.74 2.37 13.02
N LEU A 315 4.44 3.32 13.61
CA LEU A 315 5.89 3.31 13.77
C LEU A 315 6.21 3.13 15.25
N THR A 316 7.18 2.27 15.56
CA THR A 316 7.58 2.01 16.95
C THR A 316 9.09 1.94 17.08
N TRP A 317 9.58 2.36 18.24
CA TRP A 317 10.97 2.27 18.60
C TRP A 317 11.11 1.98 20.11
N ASN A 318 12.06 1.12 20.44
CA ASN A 318 12.44 0.85 21.82
C ASN A 318 13.93 0.56 21.90
N GLY A 319 14.66 1.29 22.76
CA GLY A 319 16.10 1.12 22.93
C GLY A 319 16.53 -0.26 23.42
N ARG A 320 15.64 -1.01 24.09
CA ARG A 320 15.84 -2.39 24.55
C ARG A 320 15.46 -3.43 23.49
N GLY A 321 15.00 -2.99 22.33
CA GLY A 321 14.49 -3.84 21.27
C GLY A 321 12.97 -3.80 21.14
N VAL A 322 12.49 -4.17 19.99
CA VAL A 322 11.07 -4.28 19.64
C VAL A 322 10.71 -5.72 19.32
N GLY A 323 9.46 -6.07 19.51
CA GLY A 323 8.99 -7.44 19.28
C GLY A 323 7.49 -7.49 19.06
N SER A 324 6.84 -8.53 19.57
CA SER A 324 5.41 -8.79 19.46
C SER A 324 4.52 -7.64 19.96
N LEU A 325 5.00 -6.82 20.90
CA LEU A 325 4.24 -5.65 21.38
C LEU A 325 4.01 -4.61 20.29
N SER A 326 4.96 -4.44 19.36
CA SER A 326 4.80 -3.55 18.19
C SER A 326 3.74 -4.08 17.24
N ASP A 327 3.76 -5.39 16.97
CA ASP A 327 2.73 -6.04 16.15
C ASP A 327 1.35 -5.95 16.80
N LEU A 328 1.27 -6.16 18.10
CA LEU A 328 0.04 -6.04 18.87
C LEU A 328 -0.51 -4.61 18.83
N LEU A 329 0.37 -3.59 18.95
CA LEU A 329 -0.02 -2.20 18.82
C LEU A 329 -0.62 -1.93 17.43
N ALA A 330 0.07 -2.35 16.37
CA ALA A 330 -0.39 -2.15 15.00
C ALA A 330 -1.76 -2.83 14.76
N THR A 331 -1.91 -4.07 15.21
CA THR A 331 -3.20 -4.77 15.15
C THR A 331 -4.31 -4.01 15.90
N ARG A 332 -4.04 -3.53 17.12
CA ARG A 332 -5.03 -2.80 17.93
C ARG A 332 -5.43 -1.47 17.30
N VAL A 333 -4.48 -0.74 16.73
CA VAL A 333 -4.74 0.52 16.00
C VAL A 333 -5.60 0.24 14.77
N ALA A 334 -5.28 -0.80 13.99
CA ALA A 334 -6.06 -1.22 12.83
C ALA A 334 -7.51 -1.59 13.23
N LEU A 335 -7.68 -2.43 14.24
CA LEU A 335 -9.01 -2.82 14.73
C LEU A 335 -9.79 -1.63 15.33
N ALA A 336 -9.11 -0.62 15.90
CA ALA A 336 -9.77 0.60 16.36
C ALA A 336 -10.31 1.42 15.18
N ALA A 337 -9.56 1.50 14.08
CA ALA A 337 -10.03 2.13 12.84
C ALA A 337 -11.28 1.43 12.29
N LEU A 338 -11.22 0.10 12.15
CA LEU A 338 -12.31 -0.72 11.58
C LEU A 338 -13.60 -0.68 12.38
N ARG A 339 -13.56 -0.41 13.67
CA ARG A 339 -14.77 -0.24 14.51
C ARG A 339 -15.48 1.10 14.30
N ARG A 340 -14.90 2.01 13.50
CA ARG A 340 -15.49 3.33 13.21
C ARG A 340 -16.11 3.41 11.82
N GLY A 341 -15.80 2.50 10.92
CA GLY A 341 -16.48 2.29 9.64
C GLY A 341 -17.52 1.19 9.78
#